data_a128480fa1b7886ab5e9615dfd28df8e
#
_entry.id   a128480fa1b7886ab5e9615dfd28df8e
#
_cell.length_a   1.000
_cell.length_b   1.000
_cell.length_c   1.000
_cell.angle_alpha   90.00
_cell.angle_beta   90.00
_cell.angle_gamma   90.00
#
_symmetry.space_group_name_H-M   'P 1'
#
loop_
_entity.id
_entity.type
_entity.pdbx_description
1 polymer ?
#
loop_
_entity_poly.entity_id
_entity_poly.type
_entity_poly.pdbx_seq_one_letter_code
_entity_poly.pdbx_strand_id
1 'polypeptide(L)'
;RLNAYFSIDCPWIKGLNYKFNYSGNLNYAKTGNFIHESYFAPNGQYDEDDRYSVATQNTYLSSAYGDLLDERTNSYVIDNILSYTKDFGKHNLSLTAVATRDYKKYVSKKLNGNDFAANGNTLLGLDGLHYASIQKFVLNNWKVTNVGYFARASYSFNDTYYITGSYRRDGASVFGANNKWGNFGAAG
;
A
#
# COMPACT_ATOMS: atom_id res chain seq x y z
N ARG A 1 2.84 2.47 -12.51
CA ARG A 1 3.38 1.16 -12.10
C ARG A 1 4.62 0.83 -12.90
N LEU A 2 5.70 0.40 -12.22
CA LEU A 2 6.97 -0.03 -12.84
C LEU A 2 7.29 -1.43 -12.34
N ASN A 3 7.57 -2.35 -13.30
CA ASN A 3 8.08 -3.68 -12.99
C ASN A 3 9.38 -3.88 -13.76
N ALA A 4 10.40 -4.38 -13.08
CA ALA A 4 11.67 -4.73 -13.66
C ALA A 4 12.17 -6.05 -13.07
N TYR A 5 12.82 -6.87 -13.87
CA TYR A 5 13.48 -8.06 -13.38
C TYR A 5 14.73 -8.36 -14.20
N PHE A 6 15.66 -9.06 -13.60
CA PHE A 6 16.73 -9.72 -14.33
C PHE A 6 16.98 -11.10 -13.73
N SER A 7 17.52 -11.99 -14.53
CA SER A 7 17.88 -13.35 -14.13
C SER A 7 19.24 -13.70 -14.71
N ILE A 8 20.09 -14.31 -13.89
CA ILE A 8 21.46 -14.68 -14.25
C ILE A 8 21.69 -16.14 -13.85
N ASP A 9 22.10 -16.95 -14.80
CA ASP A 9 22.61 -18.28 -14.54
C ASP A 9 24.08 -18.22 -14.18
N CYS A 10 24.48 -18.91 -13.13
CA CYS A 10 25.88 -18.93 -12.72
C CYS A 10 26.71 -19.83 -13.65
N PRO A 11 27.68 -19.28 -14.41
CA PRO A 11 28.42 -20.07 -15.39
C PRO A 11 29.35 -21.13 -14.74
N TRP A 12 29.75 -20.91 -13.50
CA TRP A 12 30.66 -21.82 -12.77
C TRP A 12 29.94 -22.91 -11.98
N ILE A 13 28.65 -22.70 -11.68
CA ILE A 13 27.81 -23.65 -10.92
C ILE A 13 26.58 -23.97 -11.75
N LYS A 14 26.63 -25.07 -12.49
CA LYS A 14 25.48 -25.53 -13.30
C LYS A 14 24.24 -25.72 -12.43
N GLY A 15 23.13 -25.17 -12.85
CA GLY A 15 21.84 -25.25 -12.15
C GLY A 15 21.61 -24.19 -11.08
N LEU A 16 22.57 -23.27 -10.85
CA LEU A 16 22.39 -22.11 -9.97
C LEU A 16 21.93 -20.91 -10.79
N ASN A 17 20.77 -20.37 -10.42
CA ASN A 17 20.18 -19.18 -10.99
C ASN A 17 19.87 -18.16 -9.89
N TYR A 18 20.18 -16.90 -10.15
CA TYR A 18 19.75 -15.76 -9.34
C TYR A 18 18.78 -14.89 -10.13
N LYS A 19 17.64 -14.58 -9.51
CA LYS A 19 16.63 -13.68 -10.08
C LYS A 19 16.35 -12.53 -9.12
N PHE A 20 16.39 -11.33 -9.64
CA PHE A 20 15.97 -10.11 -8.96
C PHE A 20 14.67 -9.61 -9.58
N ASN A 21 13.66 -9.30 -8.75
CA ASN A 21 12.43 -8.63 -9.17
C ASN A 21 12.26 -7.33 -8.41
N TYR A 22 11.84 -6.30 -9.11
CA TYR A 22 11.38 -5.05 -8.57
C TYR A 22 9.98 -4.74 -9.09
N SER A 23 9.05 -4.43 -8.19
CA SER A 23 7.71 -3.95 -8.55
C SER A 23 7.43 -2.69 -7.75
N GLY A 24 7.30 -1.56 -8.44
CA GLY A 24 6.99 -0.26 -7.85
C GLY A 24 5.62 0.25 -8.29
N ASN A 25 4.89 0.85 -7.37
CA ASN A 25 3.62 1.50 -7.65
C ASN A 25 3.57 2.86 -6.97
N LEU A 26 3.26 3.88 -7.76
CA LEU A 26 2.94 5.22 -7.29
C LEU A 26 1.49 5.51 -7.66
N ASN A 27 0.67 5.73 -6.66
CA ASN A 27 -0.71 6.17 -6.85
C ASN A 27 -0.86 7.57 -6.26
N TYR A 28 -1.48 8.43 -7.02
CA TYR A 28 -1.84 9.78 -6.64
C TYR A 28 -3.33 9.97 -6.94
N ALA A 29 -4.08 10.42 -5.95
CA ALA A 29 -5.49 10.75 -6.09
C ALA A 29 -5.73 12.13 -5.49
N LYS A 30 -6.51 12.92 -6.19
CA LYS A 30 -6.98 14.22 -5.73
C LYS A 30 -8.49 14.25 -5.87
N THR A 31 -9.18 14.48 -4.77
CA THR A 31 -10.63 14.56 -4.72
C THR A 31 -11.00 15.93 -4.15
N GLY A 32 -11.91 16.61 -4.78
CA GLY A 32 -12.42 17.88 -4.30
C GLY A 32 -13.93 17.94 -4.40
N ASN A 33 -14.57 18.46 -3.36
CA ASN A 33 -15.99 18.73 -3.33
C ASN A 33 -16.21 20.20 -2.96
N PHE A 34 -17.14 20.83 -3.61
CA PHE A 34 -17.58 22.17 -3.26
C PHE A 34 -19.10 22.23 -3.30
N ILE A 35 -19.70 22.77 -2.24
CA ILE A 35 -21.15 22.95 -2.12
C ILE A 35 -21.40 24.42 -1.88
N HIS A 36 -22.18 24.99 -2.77
CA HIS A 36 -22.57 26.40 -2.70
C HIS A 36 -23.62 26.63 -1.62
N GLU A 37 -23.64 27.82 -1.01
CA GLU A 37 -24.59 28.21 0.05
C GLU A 37 -26.07 28.08 -0.36
N SER A 38 -26.38 28.21 -1.63
CA SER A 38 -27.73 28.06 -2.17
C SER A 38 -28.17 26.61 -2.39
N TYR A 39 -27.26 25.63 -2.12
CA TYR A 39 -27.60 24.23 -2.31
C TYR A 39 -28.54 23.74 -1.20
N PHE A 40 -29.66 23.19 -1.61
CA PHE A 40 -30.59 22.52 -0.73
C PHE A 40 -30.12 21.09 -0.49
N ALA A 41 -29.73 20.74 0.73
CA ALA A 41 -29.34 19.41 1.11
C ALA A 41 -30.54 18.62 1.69
N PRO A 42 -31.27 17.84 0.89
CA PRO A 42 -32.33 17.02 1.42
C PRO A 42 -31.69 15.89 2.26
N ASN A 43 -32.05 15.81 3.51
CA ASN A 43 -31.61 14.77 4.44
C ASN A 43 -30.12 14.75 4.82
N GLY A 44 -29.36 15.83 4.62
CA GLY A 44 -27.96 15.87 5.02
C GLY A 44 -27.55 17.21 5.61
N GLN A 45 -26.88 17.18 6.73
CA GLN A 45 -26.18 18.33 7.31
C GLN A 45 -24.70 18.04 7.28
N TYR A 46 -23.88 19.06 6.95
CA TYR A 46 -22.45 18.94 7.05
C TYR A 46 -22.01 18.87 8.52
N ASP A 47 -21.31 17.82 8.86
CA ASP A 47 -20.60 17.68 10.12
C ASP A 47 -19.10 17.93 9.88
N GLU A 48 -18.43 18.51 10.86
CA GLU A 48 -16.98 18.78 10.79
C GLU A 48 -16.13 17.51 10.70
N ASP A 49 -16.59 16.40 11.25
CA ASP A 49 -15.85 15.14 11.32
C ASP A 49 -16.33 14.10 10.30
N ASP A 50 -17.62 14.05 10.04
CA ASP A 50 -18.24 13.20 9.03
C ASP A 50 -18.94 14.06 8.00
N ARG A 51 -18.49 14.11 6.82
CA ARG A 51 -18.93 14.96 5.70
C ARG A 51 -20.44 15.01 5.46
N TYR A 52 -21.18 14.07 6.04
CA TYR A 52 -22.64 13.99 6.02
C TYR A 52 -23.16 13.42 7.34
N SER A 53 -23.85 14.20 8.11
CA SER A 53 -24.76 13.66 9.12
C SER A 53 -26.18 13.63 8.56
N VAL A 54 -26.90 12.58 8.86
CA VAL A 54 -28.31 12.43 8.45
C VAL A 54 -29.12 13.48 9.21
N ALA A 55 -29.50 14.56 8.52
CA ALA A 55 -30.43 15.51 9.09
C ALA A 55 -31.87 15.01 8.94
N THR A 56 -32.62 15.14 9.99
CA THR A 56 -34.05 14.81 10.02
C THR A 56 -34.93 15.89 9.38
N GLN A 57 -34.34 16.99 8.92
CA GLN A 57 -35.04 18.09 8.29
C GLN A 57 -34.29 18.68 7.10
N ASN A 58 -35.03 19.07 6.07
CA ASN A 58 -34.52 19.81 4.92
C ASN A 58 -33.97 21.16 5.35
N THR A 59 -32.67 21.38 5.25
CA THR A 59 -32.04 22.63 5.66
C THR A 59 -31.23 23.20 4.51
N TYR A 60 -31.34 24.49 4.28
CA TYR A 60 -30.42 25.19 3.39
C TYR A 60 -29.08 25.40 4.12
N LEU A 61 -27.99 25.19 3.44
CA LEU A 61 -26.68 25.54 3.96
C LEU A 61 -26.58 27.03 4.10
N SER A 62 -26.24 27.52 5.29
CA SER A 62 -26.07 28.93 5.59
C SER A 62 -24.79 29.53 5.02
N SER A 63 -23.81 28.69 4.68
CA SER A 63 -22.56 29.08 4.06
C SER A 63 -22.06 28.01 3.11
N ALA A 64 -21.25 28.38 2.12
CA ALA A 64 -20.58 27.43 1.24
C ALA A 64 -19.60 26.59 2.02
N TYR A 65 -19.40 25.37 1.53
CA TYR A 65 -18.44 24.39 2.06
C TYR A 65 -17.61 23.81 0.94
N GLY A 66 -16.31 23.62 1.18
CA GLY A 66 -15.44 22.92 0.24
C GLY A 66 -14.45 22.01 0.96
N ASP A 67 -14.14 20.87 0.37
CA ASP A 67 -13.07 20.00 0.83
C ASP A 67 -12.16 19.56 -0.33
N LEU A 68 -10.89 19.49 -0.03
CA LEU A 68 -9.86 19.02 -0.93
C LEU A 68 -9.06 17.93 -0.23
N LEU A 69 -9.05 16.73 -0.81
CA LEU A 69 -8.27 15.59 -0.35
C LEU A 69 -7.20 15.25 -1.39
N ASP A 70 -5.95 15.27 -0.97
CA ASP A 70 -4.78 14.91 -1.76
C ASP A 70 -4.16 13.67 -1.12
N GLU A 71 -4.12 12.55 -1.86
CA GLU A 71 -3.64 11.26 -1.39
C GLU A 71 -2.49 10.77 -2.25
N ARG A 72 -1.44 10.31 -1.60
CA ARG A 72 -0.29 9.69 -2.27
C ARG A 72 0.07 8.39 -1.60
N THR A 73 0.06 7.32 -2.38
CA THR A 73 0.59 6.01 -1.98
C THR A 73 1.81 5.68 -2.81
N ASN A 74 2.92 5.43 -2.14
CA ASN A 74 4.14 4.92 -2.76
C ASN A 74 4.43 3.55 -2.16
N SER A 75 4.53 2.53 -3.01
CA SER A 75 4.84 1.16 -2.61
C SER A 75 5.80 0.49 -3.56
N TYR A 76 6.65 -0.38 -3.02
CA TYR A 76 7.50 -1.24 -3.83
C TYR A 76 7.72 -2.58 -3.15
N VAL A 77 7.93 -3.60 -3.97
CA VAL A 77 8.37 -4.93 -3.56
C VAL A 77 9.69 -5.24 -4.27
N ILE A 78 10.63 -5.76 -3.51
CA ILE A 78 11.92 -6.26 -4.01
C ILE A 78 12.04 -7.71 -3.60
N ASP A 79 12.25 -8.61 -4.59
CA ASP A 79 12.51 -10.02 -4.35
C ASP A 79 13.89 -10.38 -4.87
N ASN A 80 14.66 -11.05 -4.03
CA ASN A 80 15.90 -11.72 -4.40
C ASN A 80 15.65 -13.22 -4.30
N ILE A 81 15.79 -13.93 -5.39
CA ILE A 81 15.47 -15.34 -5.52
C ILE A 81 16.74 -16.07 -5.97
N LEU A 82 17.19 -17.01 -5.18
CA LEU A 82 18.27 -17.92 -5.51
C LEU A 82 17.70 -19.32 -5.67
N SER A 83 17.90 -19.92 -6.83
CA SER A 83 17.42 -21.25 -7.15
C SER A 83 18.61 -22.12 -7.58
N TYR A 84 18.64 -23.33 -7.07
CA TYR A 84 19.63 -24.33 -7.46
C TYR A 84 18.95 -25.66 -7.75
N THR A 85 19.19 -26.22 -8.92
CA THR A 85 18.67 -27.52 -9.31
C THR A 85 19.79 -28.37 -9.84
N LYS A 86 19.87 -29.59 -9.37
CA LYS A 86 20.91 -30.55 -9.80
C LYS A 86 20.36 -31.97 -9.83
N ASP A 87 20.60 -32.62 -10.98
CA ASP A 87 20.36 -34.04 -11.19
C ASP A 87 21.69 -34.78 -11.14
N PHE A 88 21.75 -35.87 -10.39
CA PHE A 88 22.90 -36.71 -10.29
C PHE A 88 22.49 -38.21 -10.22
N GLY A 89 22.40 -38.81 -11.40
CA GLY A 89 21.92 -40.18 -11.57
C GLY A 89 20.44 -40.31 -11.21
N LYS A 90 20.13 -41.08 -10.17
CA LYS A 90 18.75 -41.27 -9.70
C LYS A 90 18.28 -40.20 -8.68
N HIS A 91 19.11 -39.23 -8.42
CA HIS A 91 18.84 -38.19 -7.43
C HIS A 91 18.52 -36.85 -8.11
N ASN A 92 17.50 -36.20 -7.67
CA ASN A 92 17.17 -34.83 -8.06
C ASN A 92 17.09 -33.94 -6.82
N LEU A 93 17.79 -32.83 -6.81
CA LEU A 93 17.79 -31.84 -5.73
C LEU A 93 17.37 -30.47 -6.26
N SER A 94 16.39 -29.85 -5.62
CA SER A 94 15.97 -28.49 -5.88
C SER A 94 15.98 -27.67 -4.59
N LEU A 95 16.72 -26.57 -4.61
CA LEU A 95 16.82 -25.63 -3.50
C LEU A 95 16.34 -24.26 -3.97
N THR A 96 15.58 -23.59 -3.14
CA THR A 96 15.14 -22.21 -3.40
C THR A 96 15.29 -21.39 -2.13
N ALA A 97 15.90 -20.21 -2.24
CA ALA A 97 15.95 -19.22 -1.19
C ALA A 97 15.40 -17.90 -1.72
N VAL A 98 14.56 -17.23 -0.94
CA VAL A 98 13.94 -15.95 -1.30
C VAL A 98 14.10 -14.98 -0.16
N ALA A 99 14.53 -13.75 -0.48
CA ALA A 99 14.50 -12.61 0.42
C ALA A 99 13.62 -11.54 -0.21
N THR A 100 12.52 -11.21 0.46
CA THR A 100 11.53 -10.22 0.01
C THR A 100 11.56 -9.01 0.93
N ARG A 101 11.46 -7.82 0.36
CA ARG A 101 11.19 -6.58 1.07
C ARG A 101 10.01 -5.88 0.44
N ASP A 102 8.97 -5.64 1.23
CA ASP A 102 7.78 -4.87 0.88
C ASP A 102 7.79 -3.54 1.66
N TYR A 103 7.50 -2.46 0.98
CA TYR A 103 7.40 -1.12 1.53
C TYR A 103 6.16 -0.42 1.02
N LYS A 104 5.42 0.22 1.94
CA LYS A 104 4.29 1.07 1.60
C LYS A 104 4.31 2.33 2.45
N LYS A 105 4.22 3.47 1.80
CA LYS A 105 4.04 4.78 2.44
C LYS A 105 2.77 5.43 1.91
N TYR A 106 1.94 5.89 2.82
CA TYR A 106 0.73 6.64 2.53
C TYR A 106 0.83 8.03 3.16
N VAL A 107 0.46 9.03 2.40
CA VAL A 107 0.32 10.41 2.85
C VAL A 107 -1.01 10.91 2.34
N SER A 108 -1.85 11.44 3.22
CA SER A 108 -3.03 12.20 2.82
C SER A 108 -3.03 13.58 3.47
N LYS A 109 -3.46 14.55 2.70
CA LYS A 109 -3.64 15.94 3.11
C LYS A 109 -5.07 16.31 2.81
N LYS A 110 -5.82 16.68 3.83
CA LYS A 110 -7.20 17.13 3.69
C LYS A 110 -7.29 18.58 4.14
N LEU A 111 -7.83 19.43 3.29
CA LEU A 111 -8.19 20.79 3.58
C LEU A 111 -9.71 20.93 3.50
N ASN A 112 -10.34 21.33 4.58
CA ASN A 112 -11.76 21.70 4.61
C ASN A 112 -11.83 23.22 4.75
N GLY A 113 -12.77 23.85 4.06
CA GLY A 113 -13.05 25.28 4.17
C GLY A 113 -14.56 25.53 4.25
N ASN A 114 -14.97 26.36 5.17
CA ASN A 114 -16.34 26.83 5.29
C ASN A 114 -16.33 28.31 5.68
N ASP A 115 -17.54 28.93 5.74
CA ASP A 115 -17.70 30.32 6.05
C ASP A 115 -16.90 31.25 5.13
N PHE A 116 -17.24 31.20 3.84
CA PHE A 116 -16.65 32.10 2.85
C PHE A 116 -17.23 33.51 3.03
N ALA A 117 -16.34 34.50 3.06
CA ALA A 117 -16.76 35.90 3.12
C ALA A 117 -17.69 36.25 1.93
N ALA A 118 -18.69 37.10 2.17
CA ALA A 118 -19.76 37.43 1.25
C ALA A 118 -19.37 38.19 -0.06
N ASN A 119 -18.15 38.03 -0.51
CA ASN A 119 -17.54 38.84 -1.59
C ASN A 119 -17.49 38.11 -2.93
N GLY A 120 -18.36 37.12 -3.17
CA GLY A 120 -18.38 36.35 -4.41
C GLY A 120 -17.29 35.29 -4.52
N ASN A 121 -16.51 35.05 -3.46
CA ASN A 121 -15.46 34.06 -3.42
C ASN A 121 -15.98 32.59 -3.56
N THR A 122 -17.27 32.39 -3.25
CA THR A 122 -17.97 31.13 -3.46
C THR A 122 -18.10 30.78 -4.94
N LEU A 123 -18.06 31.75 -5.85
CA LEU A 123 -18.08 31.53 -7.30
C LEU A 123 -16.79 30.88 -7.82
N LEU A 124 -15.70 30.96 -7.04
CA LEU A 124 -14.42 30.32 -7.38
C LEU A 124 -14.43 28.82 -7.07
N GLY A 125 -15.42 28.31 -6.34
CA GLY A 125 -15.49 26.91 -5.97
C GLY A 125 -14.26 26.47 -5.18
N LEU A 126 -13.68 25.33 -5.55
CA LEU A 126 -12.49 24.79 -4.90
C LEU A 126 -11.26 25.69 -5.00
N ASP A 127 -11.16 26.51 -6.03
CA ASP A 127 -10.04 27.46 -6.17
C ASP A 127 -10.16 28.60 -5.16
N GLY A 128 -11.36 28.83 -4.63
CA GLY A 128 -11.63 29.80 -3.58
C GLY A 128 -11.43 29.31 -2.14
N LEU A 129 -11.03 28.06 -1.91
CA LEU A 129 -10.88 27.48 -0.57
C LEU A 129 -9.97 28.30 0.36
N HIS A 130 -8.98 29.00 -0.16
CA HIS A 130 -8.08 29.86 0.63
C HIS A 130 -8.75 31.12 1.18
N TYR A 131 -9.95 31.48 0.70
CA TYR A 131 -10.75 32.58 1.22
C TYR A 131 -11.74 32.17 2.31
N ALA A 132 -11.85 30.87 2.63
CA ALA A 132 -12.68 30.40 3.72
C ALA A 132 -12.20 30.97 5.06
N SER A 133 -13.11 31.49 5.88
CA SER A 133 -12.80 32.01 7.21
C SER A 133 -12.42 30.93 8.18
N ILE A 134 -13.06 29.75 8.07
CA ILE A 134 -12.77 28.56 8.87
C ILE A 134 -12.07 27.55 7.96
N GLN A 135 -10.86 27.21 8.31
CA GLN A 135 -10.06 26.21 7.59
C GLN A 135 -9.57 25.15 8.56
N LYS A 136 -9.74 23.89 8.17
CA LYS A 136 -9.23 22.74 8.91
C LYS A 136 -8.30 21.97 8.00
N PHE A 137 -7.06 21.76 8.45
CA PHE A 137 -6.07 20.96 7.74
C PHE A 137 -5.77 19.69 8.53
N VAL A 138 -5.87 18.55 7.87
CA VAL A 138 -5.55 17.23 8.44
C VAL A 138 -4.47 16.57 7.60
N LEU A 139 -3.41 16.12 8.26
CA LEU A 139 -2.31 15.38 7.65
C LEU A 139 -2.22 13.98 8.26
N ASN A 140 -2.37 12.96 7.42
CA ASN A 140 -2.07 11.58 7.80
C ASN A 140 -0.80 11.12 7.07
N ASN A 141 0.12 10.52 7.82
CA ASN A 141 1.36 9.99 7.25
C ASN A 141 1.74 8.71 8.00
N TRP A 142 1.78 7.60 7.29
CA TRP A 142 2.22 6.34 7.85
C TRP A 142 3.04 5.54 6.83
N LYS A 143 3.85 4.64 7.34
CA LYS A 143 4.64 3.72 6.54
C LYS A 143 4.62 2.33 7.15
N VAL A 144 4.63 1.31 6.29
CA VAL A 144 4.77 -0.09 6.66
C VAL A 144 5.92 -0.69 5.86
N THR A 145 6.72 -1.50 6.52
CA THR A 145 7.78 -2.28 5.89
C THR A 145 7.66 -3.71 6.38
N ASN A 146 7.62 -4.65 5.44
CA ASN A 146 7.67 -6.07 5.71
C ASN A 146 8.94 -6.66 5.10
N VAL A 147 9.50 -7.66 5.76
CA VAL A 147 10.67 -8.41 5.29
C VAL A 147 10.37 -9.89 5.46
N GLY A 148 10.58 -10.66 4.42
CA GLY A 148 10.36 -12.11 4.43
C GLY A 148 11.60 -12.85 3.95
N TYR A 149 11.92 -13.94 4.63
CA TYR A 149 12.94 -14.89 4.22
C TYR A 149 12.27 -16.26 4.06
N PHE A 150 12.48 -16.89 2.93
CA PHE A 150 11.95 -18.21 2.64
C PHE A 150 13.06 -19.10 2.11
N ALA A 151 13.09 -20.34 2.58
CA ALA A 151 13.95 -21.38 2.05
C ALA A 151 13.14 -22.67 1.85
N ARG A 152 13.36 -23.36 0.74
CA ARG A 152 12.76 -24.65 0.41
C ARG A 152 13.81 -25.57 -0.14
N ALA A 153 13.81 -26.82 0.32
CA ALA A 153 14.56 -27.92 -0.24
C ALA A 153 13.59 -29.02 -0.66
N SER A 154 13.76 -29.53 -1.87
CA SER A 154 13.02 -30.68 -2.39
C SER A 154 14.04 -31.69 -2.92
N TYR A 155 13.87 -32.93 -2.57
CA TYR A 155 14.72 -34.01 -3.00
C TYR A 155 13.87 -35.19 -3.49
N SER A 156 14.25 -35.77 -4.61
CA SER A 156 13.66 -37.02 -5.05
C SER A 156 14.72 -38.05 -5.35
N PHE A 157 14.36 -39.33 -5.15
CA PHE A 157 15.17 -40.48 -5.46
C PHE A 157 14.42 -41.46 -6.37
N ASN A 158 15.01 -41.76 -7.53
CA ASN A 158 14.49 -42.69 -8.54
C ASN A 158 13.04 -42.38 -8.94
N ASP A 159 12.63 -41.08 -8.91
CA ASP A 159 11.28 -40.60 -9.22
C ASP A 159 10.15 -41.33 -8.44
N THR A 160 10.51 -41.95 -7.33
CA THR A 160 9.61 -42.77 -6.51
C THR A 160 9.47 -42.18 -5.10
N TYR A 161 10.56 -41.73 -4.52
CA TYR A 161 10.60 -41.21 -3.16
C TYR A 161 10.82 -39.69 -3.21
N TYR A 162 9.99 -38.94 -2.52
CA TYR A 162 10.04 -37.49 -2.48
C TYR A 162 10.05 -37.00 -1.03
N ILE A 163 10.91 -36.04 -0.74
CA ILE A 163 10.91 -35.32 0.53
C ILE A 163 11.03 -33.84 0.26
N THR A 164 10.24 -33.03 0.96
CA THR A 164 10.26 -31.58 0.85
C THR A 164 10.27 -30.97 2.24
N GLY A 165 11.10 -29.95 2.42
CA GLY A 165 11.11 -29.13 3.62
C GLY A 165 11.11 -27.66 3.24
N SER A 166 10.41 -26.84 4.00
CA SER A 166 10.44 -25.40 3.84
C SER A 166 10.44 -24.67 5.17
N TYR A 167 11.04 -23.50 5.17
CA TYR A 167 11.08 -22.61 6.31
C TYR A 167 10.85 -21.18 5.86
N ARG A 168 10.00 -20.46 6.59
CA ARG A 168 9.70 -19.05 6.34
C ARG A 168 9.82 -18.24 7.62
N ARG A 169 10.43 -17.07 7.52
CA ARG A 169 10.51 -16.09 8.58
C ARG A 169 10.06 -14.74 8.05
N ASP A 170 9.00 -14.20 8.65
CA ASP A 170 8.41 -12.92 8.26
C ASP A 170 8.52 -11.91 9.39
N GLY A 171 8.87 -10.68 9.03
CA GLY A 171 8.93 -9.55 9.93
C GLY A 171 8.10 -8.37 9.41
N ALA A 172 7.36 -7.70 10.29
CA ALA A 172 6.58 -6.53 9.95
C ALA A 172 6.81 -5.38 10.93
N SER A 173 6.93 -4.17 10.38
CA SER A 173 7.18 -2.95 11.18
C SER A 173 6.00 -2.52 12.04
N VAL A 174 4.80 -3.01 11.75
CA VAL A 174 3.56 -2.69 12.48
C VAL A 174 3.43 -3.42 13.81
N PHE A 175 4.20 -4.48 14.02
CA PHE A 175 4.19 -5.21 15.28
C PHE A 175 5.11 -4.59 16.33
N GLY A 176 4.79 -4.81 17.60
CA GLY A 176 5.58 -4.33 18.74
C GLY A 176 7.03 -4.80 18.70
N ALA A 177 7.90 -4.08 19.39
CA ALA A 177 9.37 -4.25 19.30
C ALA A 177 9.85 -5.70 19.53
N ASN A 178 9.16 -6.45 20.42
CA ASN A 178 9.56 -7.81 20.81
C ASN A 178 8.87 -8.92 19.98
N ASN A 179 7.87 -8.60 19.15
CA ASN A 179 7.06 -9.58 18.40
C ASN A 179 7.02 -9.29 16.89
N LYS A 180 8.09 -8.72 16.34
CA LYS A 180 8.14 -8.34 14.92
C LYS A 180 8.29 -9.51 13.96
N TRP A 181 8.68 -10.69 14.46
CA TRP A 181 9.04 -11.83 13.64
C TRP A 181 8.16 -13.04 13.92
N GLY A 182 7.68 -13.68 12.85
CA GLY A 182 7.05 -14.99 12.86
C GLY A 182 7.91 -16.02 12.12
N ASN A 183 7.90 -17.27 12.60
CA ASN A 183 8.64 -18.37 11.99
C ASN A 183 7.67 -19.49 11.64
N PHE A 184 7.79 -20.07 10.45
CA PHE A 184 6.89 -21.09 9.93
C PHE A 184 7.73 -22.17 9.25
N GLY A 185 7.54 -23.44 9.64
CA GLY A 185 8.17 -24.60 9.04
C GLY A 185 7.12 -25.55 8.47
N ALA A 186 7.45 -26.23 7.38
CA ALA A 186 6.65 -27.30 6.81
C ALA A 186 7.55 -28.40 6.28
N ALA A 187 7.12 -29.65 6.41
CA ALA A 187 7.76 -30.84 5.87
C ALA A 187 6.71 -31.76 5.25
N GLY A 188 7.08 -32.48 4.19
CA GLY A 188 6.25 -33.43 3.46
C GLY A 188 7.07 -34.44 2.66
#